data_bbe6c0611ba9d4a9ca985a6d7a9954d9
#
_entry.id   bbe6c0611ba9d4a9ca985a6d7a9954d9
#
_cell.length_a   1.000
_cell.length_b   1.000
_cell.length_c   1.000
_cell.angle_alpha   90.00
_cell.angle_beta   90.00
_cell.angle_gamma   90.00
#
_symmetry.space_group_name_H-M   'P 1'
#
loop_
_entity.id
_entity.type
_entity.pdbx_description
1 polymer ?
#
loop_
_entity_poly.entity_id
_entity_poly.type
_entity_poly.pdbx_seq_one_letter_code
_entity_poly.pdbx_strand_id
1 'polypeptide(L)'
;MELKRVVVTGLGAVTPIGNSPEETWKNAIAGVSGAAEIKGFDSSLFKTHFACEVKDLAITDFLDGKEARKMDRYTQLAMIAAIQAVKDSGMDLDQEDKNRIGVIYGVGIGGIKTFENEVKLYGAHEAAGPKFSPFFIPKMIADIASGQISIHFGFHGPNYTTTSACASSSNALADAFNQIRLGKANAIVAGGAEAAICACGVGGFNAMKALSTRNDDPTTASRPFSKSRDGFVMGEGAGCLILEELEHAKARGAKIYAEMVGEGESADAYHITASHPEGLGARLVMENALRDSGLRPEDIDYINVHGTSTHVGDISEVKAIKEVFGESAYKLNISSTKSMTGHLLGAAGAVEAMLTILAVQNDIVPPTINHDEDDKDEEIDYNLNFTFNKAQKRTVRAAISNTFGFGGHNACVVFKKYAE
;
A
#
# COMPACT_ATOMS: atom_id res chain seq x y z
N MET A 1 -27.00 -3.13 17.22
CA MET A 1 -26.01 -2.03 17.37
C MET A 1 -25.96 -1.36 16.00
N GLU A 2 -26.16 -0.07 15.93
CA GLU A 2 -26.00 0.69 14.69
C GLU A 2 -24.50 0.88 14.43
N LEU A 3 -24.04 0.58 13.21
CA LEU A 3 -22.66 0.75 12.84
C LEU A 3 -22.36 2.23 12.64
N LYS A 4 -21.18 2.67 13.12
CA LYS A 4 -20.71 4.04 12.95
C LYS A 4 -20.18 4.26 11.53
N ARG A 5 -20.38 5.48 11.01
CA ARG A 5 -19.75 5.90 9.75
C ARG A 5 -18.28 6.26 9.99
N VAL A 6 -17.43 5.93 9.03
CA VAL A 6 -15.98 6.13 9.13
C VAL A 6 -15.50 7.01 7.99
N VAL A 7 -14.77 8.05 8.32
CA VAL A 7 -14.23 9.02 7.35
C VAL A 7 -12.71 9.09 7.44
N VAL A 8 -12.09 9.60 6.38
CA VAL A 8 -10.65 9.85 6.30
C VAL A 8 -10.41 11.32 6.54
N THR A 9 -9.68 11.64 7.61
CA THR A 9 -9.42 13.03 8.02
C THR A 9 -7.96 13.46 7.87
N GLY A 10 -7.03 12.52 7.70
CA GLY A 10 -5.62 12.83 7.50
C GLY A 10 -4.92 11.83 6.60
N LEU A 11 -3.93 12.30 5.86
CA LEU A 11 -3.12 11.53 4.93
C LEU A 11 -1.63 11.74 5.20
N GLY A 12 -0.85 10.67 5.07
CA GLY A 12 0.61 10.70 5.12
C GLY A 12 1.20 9.69 4.16
N ALA A 13 2.32 10.04 3.53
CA ALA A 13 2.99 9.14 2.60
C ALA A 13 4.48 9.45 2.45
N VAL A 14 5.25 8.39 2.28
CA VAL A 14 6.63 8.41 1.81
C VAL A 14 6.75 7.33 0.75
N THR A 15 7.01 7.73 -0.48
CA THR A 15 6.98 6.84 -1.65
C THR A 15 8.17 7.10 -2.58
N PRO A 16 8.45 6.20 -3.53
CA PRO A 16 9.52 6.42 -4.54
C PRO A 16 9.28 7.63 -5.46
N ILE A 17 8.06 8.16 -5.48
CA ILE A 17 7.67 9.30 -6.33
C ILE A 17 7.29 10.55 -5.53
N GLY A 18 7.49 10.55 -4.20
CA GLY A 18 7.26 11.73 -3.36
C GLY A 18 7.34 11.43 -1.89
N ASN A 19 7.79 12.41 -1.10
CA ASN A 19 7.99 12.32 0.34
C ASN A 19 6.82 12.95 1.14
N SER A 20 5.73 13.28 0.47
CA SER A 20 4.46 13.71 1.05
C SER A 20 3.27 13.24 0.21
N PRO A 21 2.03 13.25 0.73
CA PRO A 21 0.84 12.95 -0.06
C PRO A 21 0.70 13.86 -1.29
N GLU A 22 0.96 15.16 -1.16
CA GLU A 22 0.83 16.14 -2.23
C GLU A 22 1.84 15.89 -3.34
N GLU A 23 3.11 15.64 -2.99
CA GLU A 23 4.16 15.34 -3.96
C GLU A 23 3.89 14.01 -4.67
N THR A 24 3.54 12.97 -3.88
CA THR A 24 3.18 11.65 -4.43
C THR A 24 2.01 11.77 -5.40
N TRP A 25 0.95 12.51 -5.05
CA TRP A 25 -0.19 12.72 -5.92
C TRP A 25 0.17 13.47 -7.21
N LYS A 26 0.89 14.58 -7.08
CA LYS A 26 1.36 15.38 -8.22
C LYS A 26 2.14 14.51 -9.23
N ASN A 27 3.06 13.70 -8.73
CA ASN A 27 3.89 12.85 -9.56
C ASN A 27 3.10 11.63 -10.11
N ALA A 28 2.14 11.10 -9.35
CA ALA A 28 1.25 10.04 -9.82
C ALA A 28 0.39 10.48 -11.01
N ILE A 29 -0.28 11.65 -10.94
CA ILE A 29 -1.07 12.16 -12.06
C ILE A 29 -0.21 12.59 -13.26
N ALA A 30 1.07 12.91 -13.04
CA ALA A 30 2.04 13.21 -14.10
C ALA A 30 2.65 11.96 -14.73
N GLY A 31 2.41 10.76 -14.19
CA GLY A 31 2.96 9.51 -14.70
C GLY A 31 4.46 9.33 -14.46
N VAL A 32 4.97 9.82 -13.32
CA VAL A 32 6.41 9.74 -13.01
C VAL A 32 6.77 8.34 -12.51
N SER A 33 7.75 7.69 -13.15
CA SER A 33 8.32 6.42 -12.67
C SER A 33 9.28 6.64 -11.51
N GLY A 34 9.10 5.87 -10.42
CA GLY A 34 10.02 5.83 -9.28
C GLY A 34 11.23 4.91 -9.45
N ALA A 35 11.22 4.06 -10.49
CA ALA A 35 12.26 3.05 -10.71
C ALA A 35 13.62 3.66 -11.08
N ALA A 36 14.68 3.16 -10.46
CA ALA A 36 16.06 3.55 -10.72
C ALA A 36 17.02 2.42 -10.30
N GLU A 37 18.29 2.52 -10.67
CA GLU A 37 19.31 1.60 -10.17
C GLU A 37 19.36 1.58 -8.63
N ILE A 38 19.52 0.39 -8.05
CA ILE A 38 19.64 0.20 -6.59
C ILE A 38 20.90 0.88 -6.10
N LYS A 39 20.75 1.73 -5.08
CA LYS A 39 21.87 2.43 -4.43
C LYS A 39 22.23 1.84 -3.07
N GLY A 40 21.31 1.11 -2.45
CA GLY A 40 21.47 0.63 -1.08
C GLY A 40 22.51 -0.49 -0.89
N PHE A 41 22.89 -1.21 -1.96
CA PHE A 41 23.90 -2.27 -1.97
C PHE A 41 24.38 -2.54 -3.40
N ASP A 42 25.52 -3.25 -3.56
CA ASP A 42 26.02 -3.67 -4.87
C ASP A 42 25.14 -4.79 -5.47
N SER A 43 24.35 -4.43 -6.49
CA SER A 43 23.44 -5.34 -7.17
C SER A 43 24.04 -5.99 -8.44
N SER A 44 25.30 -5.76 -8.76
CA SER A 44 25.93 -6.20 -10.02
C SER A 44 25.91 -7.72 -10.28
N LEU A 45 25.83 -8.53 -9.21
CA LEU A 45 25.74 -9.99 -9.28
C LEU A 45 24.28 -10.51 -9.23
N PHE A 46 23.29 -9.64 -9.10
CA PHE A 46 21.88 -10.00 -9.06
C PHE A 46 21.26 -10.03 -10.47
N LYS A 47 20.11 -10.69 -10.63
CA LYS A 47 19.36 -10.67 -11.89
C LYS A 47 18.68 -9.33 -12.13
N THR A 48 18.28 -8.65 -11.05
CA THR A 48 17.61 -7.35 -11.06
C THR A 48 18.52 -6.33 -10.40
N HIS A 49 18.83 -5.23 -11.10
CA HIS A 49 19.72 -4.17 -10.64
C HIS A 49 19.00 -2.90 -10.22
N PHE A 50 17.67 -2.86 -10.28
CA PHE A 50 16.87 -1.68 -10.05
C PHE A 50 15.72 -1.95 -9.07
N ALA A 51 15.21 -0.86 -8.49
CA ALA A 51 14.08 -0.86 -7.58
C ALA A 51 13.47 0.54 -7.51
N CYS A 52 12.34 0.67 -6.85
CA CYS A 52 11.71 1.94 -6.51
C CYS A 52 12.08 2.29 -5.05
N GLU A 53 13.27 2.87 -4.84
CA GLU A 53 13.72 3.36 -3.53
C GLU A 53 13.11 4.74 -3.24
N VAL A 54 12.86 5.05 -1.97
CA VAL A 54 12.52 6.41 -1.50
C VAL A 54 13.75 7.30 -1.65
N LYS A 55 13.59 8.46 -2.30
CA LYS A 55 14.65 9.39 -2.68
C LYS A 55 14.63 10.64 -1.80
N ASP A 56 15.79 11.21 -1.55
CA ASP A 56 15.98 12.55 -0.96
C ASP A 56 15.20 12.81 0.34
N LEU A 57 14.99 11.75 1.16
CA LEU A 57 14.28 11.84 2.44
C LEU A 57 15.26 12.13 3.57
N ALA A 58 15.16 13.29 4.19
CA ALA A 58 15.88 13.64 5.40
C ALA A 58 15.11 13.13 6.63
N ILE A 59 15.49 11.97 7.16
CA ILE A 59 14.85 11.34 8.34
C ILE A 59 14.86 12.29 9.55
N THR A 60 15.94 13.06 9.71
CA THR A 60 16.15 13.99 10.84
C THR A 60 15.22 15.20 10.84
N ASP A 61 14.51 15.48 9.75
CA ASP A 61 13.49 16.53 9.72
C ASP A 61 12.23 16.12 10.47
N PHE A 62 12.05 14.82 10.71
CA PHE A 62 10.88 14.23 11.36
C PHE A 62 11.20 13.54 12.69
N LEU A 63 12.38 12.91 12.80
CA LEU A 63 12.75 12.06 13.94
C LEU A 63 14.08 12.51 14.55
N ASP A 64 14.16 12.46 15.88
CA ASP A 64 15.45 12.60 16.55
C ASP A 64 16.43 11.55 16.04
N GLY A 65 17.67 11.96 15.73
CA GLY A 65 18.64 11.06 15.13
C GLY A 65 19.09 9.90 16.03
N LYS A 66 18.96 10.00 17.37
CA LYS A 66 19.24 8.89 18.29
C LYS A 66 18.10 7.88 18.27
N GLU A 67 16.86 8.35 18.25
CA GLU A 67 15.68 7.49 18.15
C GLU A 67 15.61 6.79 16.79
N ALA A 68 15.86 7.52 15.69
CA ALA A 68 15.88 6.94 14.34
C ALA A 68 16.88 5.77 14.21
N ARG A 69 18.03 5.82 14.87
CA ARG A 69 19.02 4.73 14.87
C ARG A 69 18.55 3.45 15.58
N LYS A 70 17.54 3.55 16.45
CA LYS A 70 16.93 2.39 17.13
C LYS A 70 15.86 1.72 16.29
N MET A 71 15.49 2.27 15.11
CA MET A 71 14.46 1.79 14.21
C MET A 71 15.08 1.19 12.95
N ASP A 72 14.46 0.14 12.40
CA ASP A 72 14.71 -0.27 11.02
C ASP A 72 14.11 0.77 10.06
N ARG A 73 14.54 0.73 8.79
CA ARG A 73 14.08 1.70 7.78
C ARG A 73 12.56 1.67 7.59
N TYR A 74 11.92 0.48 7.56
CA TYR A 74 10.45 0.41 7.43
C TYR A 74 9.73 1.14 8.57
N THR A 75 10.25 1.02 9.80
CA THR A 75 9.70 1.74 10.96
C THR A 75 9.91 3.25 10.84
N GLN A 76 11.08 3.69 10.34
CA GLN A 76 11.32 5.11 10.09
C GLN A 76 10.34 5.69 9.08
N LEU A 77 10.08 4.97 7.97
CA LEU A 77 9.10 5.38 6.95
C LEU A 77 7.68 5.41 7.52
N ALA A 78 7.30 4.39 8.31
CA ALA A 78 6.01 4.34 9.02
C ALA A 78 5.81 5.55 9.93
N MET A 79 6.80 5.87 10.74
CA MET A 79 6.78 7.02 11.65
C MET A 79 6.57 8.34 10.91
N ILE A 80 7.30 8.56 9.82
CA ILE A 80 7.19 9.78 9.02
C ILE A 80 5.80 9.92 8.40
N ALA A 81 5.29 8.84 7.78
CA ALA A 81 3.93 8.84 7.23
C ALA A 81 2.86 9.08 8.31
N ALA A 82 3.01 8.48 9.50
CA ALA A 82 2.10 8.69 10.62
C ALA A 82 2.16 10.14 11.15
N ILE A 83 3.35 10.73 11.28
CA ILE A 83 3.53 12.14 11.69
C ILE A 83 2.85 13.08 10.70
N GLN A 84 3.01 12.83 9.39
CA GLN A 84 2.33 13.61 8.36
C GLN A 84 0.81 13.48 8.47
N ALA A 85 0.28 12.25 8.59
CA ALA A 85 -1.16 12.00 8.65
C ALA A 85 -1.82 12.62 9.89
N VAL A 86 -1.20 12.49 11.07
CA VAL A 86 -1.70 13.11 12.31
C VAL A 86 -1.69 14.64 12.19
N LYS A 87 -0.62 15.21 11.65
CA LYS A 87 -0.54 16.66 11.40
C LYS A 87 -1.62 17.13 10.40
N ASP A 88 -1.79 16.42 9.29
CA ASP A 88 -2.76 16.75 8.24
C ASP A 88 -4.21 16.65 8.74
N SER A 89 -4.50 15.74 9.67
CA SER A 89 -5.83 15.59 10.28
C SER A 89 -6.27 16.82 11.09
N GLY A 90 -5.34 17.69 11.48
CA GLY A 90 -5.62 18.84 12.32
C GLY A 90 -6.14 18.49 13.72
N MET A 91 -5.92 17.26 14.17
CA MET A 91 -6.36 16.78 15.49
C MET A 91 -5.57 17.48 16.59
N ASP A 92 -6.26 18.11 17.54
CA ASP A 92 -5.64 18.69 18.73
C ASP A 92 -5.45 17.62 19.81
N LEU A 93 -4.25 17.05 19.84
CA LEU A 93 -3.93 15.91 20.70
C LEU A 93 -4.03 16.21 22.22
N ASP A 94 -4.08 17.47 22.62
CA ASP A 94 -4.26 17.86 24.02
C ASP A 94 -5.74 17.84 24.42
N GLN A 95 -6.66 17.89 23.45
CA GLN A 95 -8.10 17.82 23.67
C GLN A 95 -8.68 16.41 23.42
N GLU A 96 -7.90 15.51 22.86
CA GLU A 96 -8.35 14.18 22.48
C GLU A 96 -8.26 13.15 23.61
N ASP A 97 -9.26 12.27 23.69
CA ASP A 97 -9.14 11.06 24.53
C ASP A 97 -8.21 10.04 23.84
N LYS A 98 -6.93 10.08 24.20
CA LYS A 98 -5.89 9.19 23.65
C LYS A 98 -6.15 7.70 23.93
N ASN A 99 -7.03 7.35 24.89
CA ASN A 99 -7.44 5.97 25.13
C ASN A 99 -8.39 5.46 24.02
N ARG A 100 -8.95 6.36 23.24
CA ARG A 100 -9.87 6.09 22.14
C ARG A 100 -9.21 6.24 20.75
N ILE A 101 -7.90 6.50 20.70
CA ILE A 101 -7.11 6.58 19.46
C ILE A 101 -6.22 5.34 19.39
N GLY A 102 -6.38 4.56 18.33
CA GLY A 102 -5.60 3.34 18.07
C GLY A 102 -4.54 3.51 16.99
N VAL A 103 -3.70 2.48 16.83
CA VAL A 103 -2.72 2.35 15.75
C VAL A 103 -2.77 0.94 15.17
N ILE A 104 -3.10 0.79 13.90
CA ILE A 104 -3.11 -0.49 13.20
C ILE A 104 -2.33 -0.35 11.90
N TYR A 105 -1.22 -1.08 11.79
CA TYR A 105 -0.31 -0.97 10.66
C TYR A 105 -0.10 -2.31 9.97
N GLY A 106 -0.01 -2.31 8.64
CA GLY A 106 0.32 -3.47 7.84
C GLY A 106 1.82 -3.52 7.53
N VAL A 107 2.45 -4.64 7.82
CA VAL A 107 3.87 -4.89 7.52
C VAL A 107 4.03 -6.31 7.00
N GLY A 108 4.60 -6.46 5.81
CA GLY A 108 4.71 -7.76 5.16
C GLY A 108 5.89 -8.59 5.65
N ILE A 109 7.08 -7.98 5.66
CA ILE A 109 8.35 -8.64 6.00
C ILE A 109 8.96 -8.04 7.26
N GLY A 110 8.88 -6.73 7.43
CA GLY A 110 9.48 -6.02 8.56
C GLY A 110 10.99 -5.80 8.40
N GLY A 111 11.74 -5.90 9.50
CA GLY A 111 13.14 -5.50 9.59
C GLY A 111 14.15 -6.44 8.93
N ILE A 112 13.89 -6.91 7.72
CA ILE A 112 14.77 -7.83 6.98
C ILE A 112 16.18 -7.26 6.76
N LYS A 113 16.29 -5.94 6.56
CA LYS A 113 17.61 -5.28 6.41
C LYS A 113 18.42 -5.32 7.70
N THR A 114 17.77 -5.10 8.83
CA THR A 114 18.41 -5.29 10.15
C THR A 114 18.83 -6.74 10.35
N PHE A 115 17.94 -7.71 10.05
CA PHE A 115 18.26 -9.13 10.13
C PHE A 115 19.47 -9.49 9.27
N GLU A 116 19.49 -9.11 8.00
CA GLU A 116 20.61 -9.34 7.09
C GLU A 116 21.94 -8.83 7.67
N ASN A 117 21.96 -7.59 8.18
CA ASN A 117 23.16 -6.96 8.70
C ASN A 117 23.69 -7.64 9.97
N GLU A 118 22.79 -7.96 10.92
CA GLU A 118 23.17 -8.61 12.18
C GLU A 118 23.71 -10.03 11.94
N VAL A 119 23.09 -10.80 11.02
CA VAL A 119 23.54 -12.15 10.67
C VAL A 119 24.89 -12.12 9.93
N LYS A 120 25.09 -11.17 9.02
CA LYS A 120 26.40 -10.96 8.35
C LYS A 120 27.51 -10.61 9.35
N LEU A 121 27.22 -9.72 10.30
CA LEU A 121 28.16 -9.34 11.34
C LEU A 121 28.54 -10.53 12.25
N TYR A 122 27.55 -11.31 12.67
CA TYR A 122 27.76 -12.52 13.46
C TYR A 122 28.63 -13.52 12.69
N GLY A 123 28.30 -13.85 11.44
CA GLY A 123 29.05 -14.79 10.62
C GLY A 123 30.47 -14.36 10.37
N ALA A 124 30.75 -13.05 10.21
CA ALA A 124 32.11 -12.53 10.08
C ALA A 124 32.95 -12.62 11.37
N HIS A 125 32.30 -12.75 12.53
CA HIS A 125 32.98 -12.72 13.85
C HIS A 125 32.56 -13.89 14.74
N GLU A 126 32.08 -15.00 14.20
CA GLU A 126 31.54 -16.15 14.94
C GLU A 126 32.52 -16.67 16.03
N ALA A 127 33.85 -16.72 15.73
CA ALA A 127 34.85 -17.14 16.69
C ALA A 127 34.98 -16.25 17.94
N ALA A 128 34.48 -15.01 17.89
CA ALA A 128 34.45 -14.09 19.03
C ALA A 128 33.20 -14.23 19.92
N GLY A 129 32.32 -15.17 19.58
CA GLY A 129 31.05 -15.40 20.24
C GLY A 129 29.93 -14.43 19.80
N PRO A 130 28.69 -14.66 20.24
CA PRO A 130 27.53 -13.88 19.81
C PRO A 130 27.60 -12.44 20.35
N LYS A 131 27.60 -11.47 19.43
CA LYS A 131 27.53 -10.04 19.73
C LYS A 131 26.48 -9.41 18.84
N PHE A 132 25.22 -9.43 19.28
CA PHE A 132 24.12 -8.79 18.59
C PHE A 132 23.79 -7.42 19.21
N SER A 133 23.23 -6.53 18.41
CA SER A 133 22.68 -5.27 18.91
C SER A 133 21.54 -5.54 19.90
N PRO A 134 21.43 -4.81 21.04
CA PRO A 134 20.28 -4.91 21.93
C PRO A 134 18.97 -4.50 21.25
N PHE A 135 19.06 -3.79 20.14
CA PHE A 135 17.92 -3.38 19.32
C PHE A 135 17.62 -4.35 18.16
N PHE A 136 18.36 -5.47 18.03
CA PHE A 136 18.17 -6.40 16.92
C PHE A 136 16.72 -6.88 16.81
N ILE A 137 16.21 -7.51 17.88
CA ILE A 137 14.85 -8.03 17.87
C ILE A 137 13.80 -6.90 17.73
N PRO A 138 13.86 -5.80 18.54
CA PRO A 138 12.90 -4.70 18.36
C PRO A 138 12.92 -4.05 16.96
N LYS A 139 14.04 -4.03 16.27
CA LYS A 139 14.11 -3.49 14.89
C LYS A 139 13.58 -4.48 13.85
N MET A 140 13.66 -5.78 14.14
CA MET A 140 13.31 -6.83 13.17
C MET A 140 11.81 -7.13 13.14
N ILE A 141 11.15 -7.18 14.30
CA ILE A 141 9.76 -7.62 14.40
C ILE A 141 8.79 -6.62 13.76
N ALA A 142 7.80 -7.15 13.04
CA ALA A 142 6.90 -6.36 12.19
C ALA A 142 5.97 -5.40 12.96
N ASP A 143 5.62 -5.73 14.21
CA ASP A 143 4.67 -4.98 15.03
C ASP A 143 5.23 -3.68 15.63
N ILE A 144 6.55 -3.51 15.56
CA ILE A 144 7.20 -2.38 16.24
C ILE A 144 6.86 -1.01 15.62
N ALA A 145 6.44 -0.99 14.34
CA ALA A 145 5.97 0.25 13.72
C ALA A 145 4.73 0.79 14.44
N SER A 146 3.72 -0.08 14.69
CA SER A 146 2.52 0.29 15.47
C SER A 146 2.88 0.74 16.88
N GLY A 147 3.80 0.02 17.53
CA GLY A 147 4.28 0.33 18.88
C GLY A 147 4.97 1.69 18.94
N GLN A 148 5.88 1.98 18.02
CA GLN A 148 6.62 3.26 17.97
C GLN A 148 5.69 4.45 17.71
N ILE A 149 4.71 4.32 16.82
CA ILE A 149 3.71 5.36 16.56
C ILE A 149 2.89 5.62 17.83
N SER A 150 2.41 4.56 18.49
CA SER A 150 1.66 4.66 19.74
C SER A 150 2.45 5.36 20.85
N ILE A 151 3.72 4.99 21.04
CA ILE A 151 4.62 5.60 22.03
C ILE A 151 4.84 7.08 21.72
N HIS A 152 5.07 7.44 20.44
CA HIS A 152 5.37 8.80 20.02
C HIS A 152 4.22 9.77 20.33
N PHE A 153 2.97 9.35 20.07
CA PHE A 153 1.80 10.21 20.28
C PHE A 153 1.09 10.00 21.62
N GLY A 154 1.43 8.95 22.35
CA GLY A 154 0.74 8.57 23.58
C GLY A 154 -0.65 8.00 23.34
N PHE A 155 -0.87 7.27 22.24
CA PHE A 155 -2.14 6.64 21.93
C PHE A 155 -2.28 5.28 22.62
N HIS A 156 -3.38 5.05 23.31
CA HIS A 156 -3.62 3.87 24.14
C HIS A 156 -4.79 2.99 23.65
N GLY A 157 -5.40 3.31 22.52
CA GLY A 157 -6.42 2.50 21.88
C GLY A 157 -5.87 1.18 21.30
N PRO A 158 -6.63 0.45 20.47
CA PRO A 158 -6.16 -0.78 19.84
C PRO A 158 -4.83 -0.58 19.13
N ASN A 159 -3.83 -1.43 19.40
CA ASN A 159 -2.48 -1.31 18.85
C ASN A 159 -1.94 -2.68 18.45
N TYR A 160 -1.81 -2.92 17.15
CA TYR A 160 -1.27 -4.16 16.60
C TYR A 160 -0.92 -4.02 15.11
N THR A 161 -0.29 -5.05 14.58
CA THR A 161 0.11 -5.12 13.16
C THR A 161 -0.55 -6.30 12.47
N THR A 162 -1.03 -6.08 11.25
CA THR A 162 -1.48 -7.14 10.34
C THR A 162 -0.34 -7.56 9.43
N THR A 163 -0.21 -8.88 9.21
CA THR A 163 0.79 -9.45 8.30
C THR A 163 0.11 -10.46 7.38
N SER A 164 -0.10 -10.06 6.13
CA SER A 164 -0.71 -10.84 5.05
C SER A 164 -0.02 -10.55 3.72
N ALA A 165 1.33 -10.56 3.75
CA ALA A 165 2.18 -10.24 2.60
C ALA A 165 1.77 -8.90 1.94
N CYS A 166 1.51 -8.88 0.63
CA CYS A 166 1.16 -7.65 -0.10
C CYS A 166 -0.19 -7.05 0.32
N ALA A 167 -1.08 -7.81 0.96
CA ALA A 167 -2.37 -7.34 1.46
C ALA A 167 -2.31 -6.71 2.86
N SER A 168 -1.15 -6.72 3.52
CA SER A 168 -1.00 -6.34 4.94
C SER A 168 -1.63 -4.99 5.26
N SER A 169 -1.32 -3.94 4.52
CA SER A 169 -1.86 -2.61 4.84
C SER A 169 -3.34 -2.44 4.48
N SER A 170 -3.86 -3.15 3.47
CA SER A 170 -5.30 -3.16 3.21
C SER A 170 -6.08 -3.87 4.32
N ASN A 171 -5.55 -4.99 4.86
CA ASN A 171 -6.11 -5.61 6.05
C ASN A 171 -6.02 -4.69 7.29
N ALA A 172 -4.93 -3.93 7.45
CA ALA A 172 -4.83 -2.93 8.53
C ALA A 172 -5.92 -1.86 8.42
N LEU A 173 -6.22 -1.38 7.20
CA LEU A 173 -7.30 -0.44 6.95
C LEU A 173 -8.68 -1.06 7.22
N ALA A 174 -8.91 -2.31 6.78
CA ALA A 174 -10.15 -3.06 7.03
C ALA A 174 -10.38 -3.26 8.53
N ASP A 175 -9.36 -3.70 9.26
CA ASP A 175 -9.43 -3.85 10.72
C ASP A 175 -9.70 -2.52 11.42
N ALA A 176 -9.00 -1.44 11.04
CA ALA A 176 -9.20 -0.12 11.61
C ALA A 176 -10.63 0.39 11.37
N PHE A 177 -11.14 0.22 10.16
CA PHE A 177 -12.53 0.52 9.80
C PHE A 177 -13.51 -0.25 10.71
N ASN A 178 -13.30 -1.56 10.89
CA ASN A 178 -14.12 -2.41 11.73
C ASN A 178 -14.07 -2.00 13.22
N GLN A 179 -12.90 -1.64 13.75
CA GLN A 179 -12.78 -1.16 15.14
C GLN A 179 -13.57 0.13 15.37
N ILE A 180 -13.53 1.07 14.41
CA ILE A 180 -14.26 2.35 14.53
C ILE A 180 -15.76 2.14 14.35
N ARG A 181 -16.20 1.43 13.29
CA ARG A 181 -17.64 1.23 13.03
C ARG A 181 -18.36 0.45 14.12
N LEU A 182 -17.61 -0.37 14.89
CA LEU A 182 -18.11 -1.07 16.10
C LEU A 182 -18.01 -0.23 17.38
N GLY A 183 -17.56 1.03 17.29
CA GLY A 183 -17.46 1.95 18.44
C GLY A 183 -16.34 1.63 19.41
N LYS A 184 -15.32 0.84 19.03
CA LYS A 184 -14.18 0.49 19.90
C LYS A 184 -13.09 1.56 19.92
N ALA A 185 -13.01 2.41 18.92
CA ALA A 185 -12.13 3.57 18.83
C ALA A 185 -12.87 4.75 18.23
N ASN A 186 -12.43 5.99 18.49
CA ASN A 186 -12.90 7.19 17.82
C ASN A 186 -12.08 7.50 16.58
N ALA A 187 -10.79 7.23 16.65
CA ALA A 187 -9.87 7.37 15.51
C ALA A 187 -8.80 6.28 15.54
N ILE A 188 -8.25 5.95 14.39
CA ILE A 188 -7.13 5.01 14.24
C ILE A 188 -6.14 5.57 13.22
N VAL A 189 -4.87 5.59 13.61
CA VAL A 189 -3.74 5.77 12.72
C VAL A 189 -3.54 4.45 11.99
N ALA A 190 -4.04 4.36 10.78
CA ALA A 190 -4.08 3.12 9.99
C ALA A 190 -3.21 3.23 8.74
N GLY A 191 -2.38 2.26 8.48
CA GLY A 191 -1.49 2.34 7.32
C GLY A 191 -0.64 1.11 7.11
N GLY A 192 0.50 1.29 6.46
CA GLY A 192 1.49 0.24 6.30
C GLY A 192 2.83 0.76 5.81
N ALA A 193 3.87 -0.01 6.06
CA ALA A 193 5.23 0.32 5.68
C ALA A 193 6.03 -0.92 5.30
N GLU A 194 6.95 -0.76 4.35
CA GLU A 194 7.91 -1.80 3.97
C GLU A 194 9.22 -1.20 3.45
N ALA A 195 10.35 -1.84 3.74
CA ALA A 195 11.66 -1.44 3.25
C ALA A 195 12.56 -2.66 3.02
N ALA A 196 12.14 -3.54 2.10
CA ALA A 196 12.81 -4.82 1.84
C ALA A 196 13.87 -4.76 0.72
N ILE A 197 14.26 -3.56 0.23
CA ILE A 197 15.29 -3.39 -0.80
C ILE A 197 16.67 -3.57 -0.14
N CYS A 198 17.06 -4.82 -0.01
CA CYS A 198 18.38 -5.27 0.48
C CYS A 198 18.79 -6.55 -0.26
N ALA A 199 19.99 -7.04 -0.05
CA ALA A 199 20.48 -8.21 -0.77
C ALA A 199 19.62 -9.46 -0.54
N CYS A 200 19.19 -9.72 0.70
CA CYS A 200 18.30 -10.84 1.00
C CYS A 200 16.92 -10.67 0.35
N GLY A 201 16.33 -9.47 0.40
CA GLY A 201 15.02 -9.20 -0.20
C GLY A 201 15.04 -9.37 -1.71
N VAL A 202 15.94 -8.63 -2.41
CA VAL A 202 16.05 -8.72 -3.87
C VAL A 202 16.48 -10.12 -4.31
N GLY A 203 17.45 -10.73 -3.61
CA GLY A 203 17.91 -12.09 -3.90
C GLY A 203 16.83 -13.15 -3.74
N GLY A 204 16.01 -13.05 -2.69
CA GLY A 204 14.91 -13.95 -2.43
C GLY A 204 13.83 -13.89 -3.54
N PHE A 205 13.40 -12.69 -3.93
CA PHE A 205 12.44 -12.52 -5.02
C PHE A 205 13.03 -12.87 -6.40
N ASN A 206 14.33 -12.62 -6.64
CA ASN A 206 15.01 -13.09 -7.85
C ASN A 206 15.05 -14.64 -7.93
N ALA A 207 15.27 -15.33 -6.80
CA ALA A 207 15.25 -16.80 -6.75
C ALA A 207 13.89 -17.36 -7.15
N MET A 208 12.79 -16.66 -6.81
CA MET A 208 11.43 -17.01 -7.20
C MET A 208 11.08 -16.59 -8.62
N LYS A 209 11.96 -15.88 -9.34
CA LYS A 209 11.70 -15.29 -10.66
C LYS A 209 10.48 -14.34 -10.66
N ALA A 210 10.27 -13.62 -9.56
CA ALA A 210 9.11 -12.75 -9.38
C ALA A 210 9.39 -11.31 -9.82
N LEU A 211 10.69 -10.90 -9.86
CA LEU A 211 11.09 -9.54 -10.25
C LEU A 211 11.34 -9.43 -11.76
N SER A 212 11.00 -8.26 -12.30
CA SER A 212 11.43 -7.86 -13.63
C SER A 212 12.96 -7.83 -13.72
N THR A 213 13.48 -8.22 -14.87
CA THR A 213 14.92 -8.21 -15.19
C THR A 213 15.27 -7.23 -16.30
N ARG A 214 14.41 -6.24 -16.59
CA ARG A 214 14.59 -5.19 -17.60
C ARG A 214 15.61 -4.13 -17.13
N ASN A 215 16.87 -4.56 -16.95
CA ASN A 215 17.94 -3.72 -16.41
C ASN A 215 18.41 -2.61 -17.36
N ASP A 216 18.17 -2.73 -18.64
CA ASP A 216 18.49 -1.77 -19.69
C ASP A 216 17.58 -0.53 -19.67
N ASP A 217 16.34 -0.67 -19.16
CA ASP A 217 15.40 0.43 -19.00
C ASP A 217 14.51 0.25 -17.76
N PRO A 218 15.03 0.55 -16.55
CA PRO A 218 14.30 0.40 -15.31
C PRO A 218 12.98 1.17 -15.25
N THR A 219 12.92 2.35 -15.89
CA THR A 219 11.76 3.23 -15.82
C THR A 219 10.54 2.66 -16.51
N THR A 220 10.72 1.74 -17.46
CA THR A 220 9.66 1.05 -18.21
C THR A 220 9.43 -0.40 -17.74
N ALA A 221 10.12 -0.84 -16.68
CA ALA A 221 10.07 -2.24 -16.24
C ALA A 221 8.71 -2.64 -15.63
N SER A 222 8.10 -1.77 -14.82
CA SER A 222 6.74 -1.99 -14.33
C SER A 222 5.74 -1.57 -15.41
N ARG A 223 5.16 -2.54 -16.12
CA ARG A 223 4.25 -2.36 -17.26
C ARG A 223 3.00 -3.26 -17.17
N PRO A 224 2.15 -3.03 -16.15
CA PRO A 224 0.97 -3.85 -15.97
C PRO A 224 0.12 -3.95 -17.24
N PHE A 225 -0.42 -5.14 -17.49
CA PHE A 225 -1.27 -5.48 -18.66
C PHE A 225 -0.57 -5.53 -20.01
N SER A 226 0.72 -5.21 -20.13
CA SER A 226 1.48 -5.33 -21.38
C SER A 226 1.94 -6.77 -21.60
N LYS A 227 2.02 -7.21 -22.85
CA LYS A 227 2.48 -8.58 -23.22
C LYS A 227 3.91 -8.86 -22.76
N SER A 228 4.80 -7.86 -22.88
CA SER A 228 6.22 -7.99 -22.53
C SER A 228 6.53 -7.77 -21.03
N ARG A 229 5.52 -7.76 -20.15
CA ARG A 229 5.75 -7.73 -18.70
C ARG A 229 6.44 -8.99 -18.22
N ASP A 230 7.42 -8.87 -17.34
CA ASP A 230 8.29 -9.98 -16.94
C ASP A 230 8.43 -10.14 -15.42
N GLY A 231 7.61 -9.45 -14.64
CA GLY A 231 7.63 -9.47 -13.18
C GLY A 231 7.42 -8.08 -12.57
N PHE A 232 7.28 -8.02 -11.25
CA PHE A 232 7.10 -6.74 -10.58
C PHE A 232 8.43 -6.02 -10.33
N VAL A 233 8.38 -4.71 -10.13
CA VAL A 233 9.48 -3.89 -9.63
C VAL A 233 9.30 -3.69 -8.14
N MET A 234 10.30 -4.10 -7.33
CA MET A 234 10.24 -3.93 -5.88
C MET A 234 10.30 -2.46 -5.50
N GLY A 235 9.45 -2.03 -4.56
CA GLY A 235 9.46 -0.69 -3.98
C GLY A 235 9.57 -0.72 -2.46
N GLU A 236 9.93 0.42 -1.88
CA GLU A 236 9.87 0.70 -0.44
C GLU A 236 9.03 1.95 -0.19
N GLY A 237 8.45 2.07 0.99
CA GLY A 237 7.67 3.26 1.36
C GLY A 237 6.73 3.02 2.53
N ALA A 238 5.88 4.01 2.78
CA ALA A 238 4.81 3.94 3.75
C ALA A 238 3.63 4.80 3.31
N GLY A 239 2.42 4.36 3.66
CA GLY A 239 1.19 5.12 3.58
C GLY A 239 0.48 5.12 4.93
N CYS A 240 -0.18 6.22 5.26
CA CYS A 240 -0.93 6.37 6.50
C CYS A 240 -2.20 7.18 6.28
N LEU A 241 -3.30 6.69 6.84
CA LEU A 241 -4.60 7.35 6.88
C LEU A 241 -4.99 7.56 8.35
N ILE A 242 -5.60 8.69 8.65
CA ILE A 242 -6.38 8.83 9.88
C ILE A 242 -7.82 8.45 9.54
N LEU A 243 -8.23 7.27 9.99
CA LEU A 243 -9.63 6.85 9.96
C LEU A 243 -10.31 7.33 11.24
N GLU A 244 -11.48 7.95 11.10
CA GLU A 244 -12.15 8.61 12.22
C GLU A 244 -13.67 8.40 12.15
N GLU A 245 -14.31 8.29 13.30
CA GLU A 245 -15.77 8.25 13.42
C GLU A 245 -16.36 9.58 12.96
N LEU A 246 -17.39 9.55 12.12
CA LEU A 246 -17.93 10.72 11.45
C LEU A 246 -18.37 11.83 12.43
N GLU A 247 -19.14 11.48 13.47
CA GLU A 247 -19.65 12.52 14.40
C GLU A 247 -18.52 13.11 15.25
N HIS A 248 -17.47 12.32 15.55
CA HIS A 248 -16.25 12.81 16.19
C HIS A 248 -15.52 13.80 15.27
N ALA A 249 -15.34 13.46 13.99
CA ALA A 249 -14.72 14.34 13.00
C ALA A 249 -15.48 15.65 12.82
N LYS A 250 -16.82 15.58 12.73
CA LYS A 250 -17.69 16.75 12.61
C LYS A 250 -17.64 17.66 13.86
N ALA A 251 -17.64 17.05 15.05
CA ALA A 251 -17.61 17.82 16.31
C ALA A 251 -16.38 18.70 16.46
N ARG A 252 -15.22 18.26 15.91
CA ARG A 252 -13.98 19.04 15.90
C ARG A 252 -13.76 19.85 14.61
N GLY A 253 -14.71 19.84 13.67
CA GLY A 253 -14.61 20.57 12.39
C GLY A 253 -13.51 20.04 11.46
N ALA A 254 -13.27 18.73 11.46
CA ALA A 254 -12.23 18.11 10.65
C ALA A 254 -12.48 18.27 9.15
N LYS A 255 -11.40 18.43 8.38
CA LYS A 255 -11.43 18.19 6.94
C LYS A 255 -11.69 16.70 6.67
N ILE A 256 -12.62 16.40 5.79
CA ILE A 256 -12.94 15.05 5.37
C ILE A 256 -12.54 14.86 3.90
N TYR A 257 -11.66 13.91 3.63
CA TYR A 257 -11.19 13.57 2.29
C TYR A 257 -12.17 12.67 1.53
N ALA A 258 -12.65 11.64 2.21
CA ALA A 258 -13.58 10.65 1.70
C ALA A 258 -14.23 9.89 2.86
N GLU A 259 -15.27 9.12 2.59
CA GLU A 259 -15.83 8.14 3.50
C GLU A 259 -15.35 6.75 3.11
N MET A 260 -14.80 5.98 4.06
CA MET A 260 -14.58 4.56 3.89
C MET A 260 -15.90 3.85 4.21
N VAL A 261 -16.45 3.12 3.24
CA VAL A 261 -17.82 2.60 3.34
C VAL A 261 -17.91 1.10 3.36
N GLY A 262 -16.81 0.41 3.05
CA GLY A 262 -16.80 -1.04 3.05
C GLY A 262 -15.40 -1.60 2.88
N GLU A 263 -15.32 -2.88 3.17
CA GLU A 263 -14.12 -3.68 2.97
C GLU A 263 -14.52 -5.09 2.52
N GLY A 264 -13.55 -5.83 1.95
CA GLY A 264 -13.69 -7.23 1.63
C GLY A 264 -12.40 -7.97 1.88
N GLU A 265 -12.53 -9.18 2.35
CA GLU A 265 -11.43 -10.12 2.54
C GLU A 265 -11.80 -11.47 1.94
N SER A 266 -10.81 -12.18 1.39
CA SER A 266 -10.96 -13.53 0.85
C SER A 266 -9.62 -14.25 0.81
N ALA A 267 -9.65 -15.54 0.47
CA ALA A 267 -8.47 -16.35 0.20
C ALA A 267 -8.60 -17.05 -1.15
N ASP A 268 -7.49 -17.14 -1.90
CA ASP A 268 -7.43 -17.94 -3.12
C ASP A 268 -7.54 -19.44 -2.84
N ALA A 269 -7.01 -19.89 -1.70
CA ALA A 269 -6.91 -21.30 -1.32
C ALA A 269 -6.35 -22.19 -2.46
N TYR A 270 -5.35 -21.70 -3.17
CA TYR A 270 -4.85 -22.31 -4.39
C TYR A 270 -3.34 -22.62 -4.34
N HIS A 271 -2.49 -21.60 -4.18
CA HIS A 271 -1.03 -21.76 -4.21
C HIS A 271 -0.36 -20.70 -3.31
N ILE A 272 0.87 -21.00 -2.80
CA ILE A 272 1.56 -20.12 -1.85
C ILE A 272 2.01 -18.78 -2.46
N THR A 273 2.20 -18.70 -3.78
CA THR A 273 2.71 -17.48 -4.45
C THR A 273 1.97 -17.11 -5.73
N ALA A 274 1.21 -18.02 -6.34
CA ALA A 274 0.48 -17.75 -7.56
C ALA A 274 -1.00 -17.44 -7.27
N SER A 275 -1.54 -16.43 -7.96
CA SER A 275 -2.98 -16.14 -7.95
C SER A 275 -3.77 -17.28 -8.59
N HIS A 276 -5.03 -17.45 -8.16
CA HIS A 276 -5.93 -18.41 -8.80
C HIS A 276 -6.13 -18.02 -10.28
N PRO A 277 -5.90 -18.91 -11.27
CA PRO A 277 -5.87 -18.53 -12.70
C PRO A 277 -7.19 -17.97 -13.23
N GLU A 278 -8.32 -18.35 -12.61
CA GLU A 278 -9.64 -17.79 -12.93
C GLU A 278 -10.07 -16.65 -12.00
N GLY A 279 -9.16 -16.11 -11.20
CA GLY A 279 -9.43 -14.96 -10.34
C GLY A 279 -10.44 -15.17 -9.22
N LEU A 280 -10.62 -16.41 -8.73
CA LEU A 280 -11.64 -16.74 -7.74
C LEU A 280 -11.56 -15.87 -6.48
N GLY A 281 -10.38 -15.78 -5.84
CA GLY A 281 -10.20 -14.97 -4.64
C GLY A 281 -10.37 -13.48 -4.91
N ALA A 282 -9.83 -12.99 -6.04
CA ALA A 282 -9.99 -11.60 -6.47
C ALA A 282 -11.47 -11.24 -6.73
N ARG A 283 -12.25 -12.17 -7.30
CA ARG A 283 -13.70 -12.00 -7.46
C ARG A 283 -14.40 -11.91 -6.10
N LEU A 284 -14.17 -12.90 -5.24
CA LEU A 284 -14.81 -12.99 -3.93
C LEU A 284 -14.54 -11.75 -3.06
N VAL A 285 -13.30 -11.23 -3.08
CA VAL A 285 -12.95 -10.06 -2.28
C VAL A 285 -13.68 -8.81 -2.74
N MET A 286 -13.81 -8.59 -4.06
CA MET A 286 -14.58 -7.46 -4.62
C MET A 286 -16.09 -7.62 -4.36
N GLU A 287 -16.64 -8.84 -4.51
CA GLU A 287 -18.05 -9.12 -4.16
C GLU A 287 -18.34 -8.86 -2.67
N ASN A 288 -17.41 -9.25 -1.77
CA ASN A 288 -17.53 -9.00 -0.33
C ASN A 288 -17.49 -7.49 -0.04
N ALA A 289 -16.56 -6.75 -0.65
CA ALA A 289 -16.43 -5.31 -0.48
C ALA A 289 -17.68 -4.55 -0.99
N LEU A 290 -18.24 -4.92 -2.12
CA LEU A 290 -19.50 -4.36 -2.63
C LEU A 290 -20.65 -4.66 -1.69
N ARG A 291 -20.74 -5.89 -1.17
CA ARG A 291 -21.78 -6.29 -0.21
C ARG A 291 -21.69 -5.49 1.09
N ASP A 292 -20.47 -5.34 1.65
CA ASP A 292 -20.27 -4.62 2.91
C ASP A 292 -20.55 -3.13 2.76
N SER A 293 -20.16 -2.53 1.63
CA SER A 293 -20.42 -1.12 1.33
C SER A 293 -21.88 -0.80 0.97
N GLY A 294 -22.67 -1.82 0.61
CA GLY A 294 -24.01 -1.63 0.06
C GLY A 294 -24.07 -0.98 -1.34
N LEU A 295 -22.90 -0.86 -2.00
CA LEU A 295 -22.81 -0.32 -3.35
C LEU A 295 -22.98 -1.42 -4.40
N ARG A 296 -23.49 -1.03 -5.56
CA ARG A 296 -23.64 -1.90 -6.73
C ARG A 296 -22.43 -1.71 -7.68
N PRO A 297 -22.14 -2.65 -8.57
CA PRO A 297 -21.07 -2.52 -9.55
C PRO A 297 -21.11 -1.19 -10.35
N GLU A 298 -22.28 -0.69 -10.72
CA GLU A 298 -22.47 0.55 -11.47
C GLU A 298 -22.25 1.83 -10.66
N ASP A 299 -22.11 1.73 -9.35
CA ASP A 299 -21.81 2.86 -8.47
C ASP A 299 -20.30 3.12 -8.36
N ILE A 300 -19.46 2.16 -8.81
CA ILE A 300 -18.00 2.27 -8.80
C ILE A 300 -17.51 2.92 -10.10
N ASP A 301 -16.74 4.00 -9.98
CA ASP A 301 -16.18 4.75 -11.10
C ASP A 301 -14.69 4.45 -11.35
N TYR A 302 -13.98 3.92 -10.34
CA TYR A 302 -12.55 3.66 -10.41
C TYR A 302 -12.13 2.42 -9.60
N ILE A 303 -11.23 1.63 -10.18
CA ILE A 303 -10.53 0.52 -9.50
C ILE A 303 -9.03 0.79 -9.54
N ASN A 304 -8.42 0.99 -8.37
CA ASN A 304 -6.97 0.89 -8.21
C ASN A 304 -6.63 -0.58 -8.03
N VAL A 305 -6.10 -1.19 -9.07
CA VAL A 305 -5.88 -2.64 -9.13
C VAL A 305 -4.61 -3.05 -8.43
N HIS A 306 -4.53 -4.34 -8.07
CA HIS A 306 -3.27 -4.91 -7.64
C HIS A 306 -2.21 -4.85 -8.74
N GLY A 307 -2.52 -5.27 -9.95
CA GLY A 307 -1.79 -5.00 -11.20
C GLY A 307 -0.27 -4.91 -11.05
N THR A 308 0.40 -6.02 -10.71
CA THR A 308 1.83 -6.03 -10.35
C THR A 308 2.78 -6.13 -11.54
N SER A 309 2.28 -6.16 -12.77
CA SER A 309 3.12 -6.43 -13.95
C SER A 309 3.63 -7.88 -13.99
N THR A 310 2.85 -8.81 -13.43
CA THR A 310 3.08 -10.23 -13.51
C THR A 310 2.07 -10.87 -14.48
N HIS A 311 2.53 -11.87 -15.25
CA HIS A 311 1.69 -12.42 -16.33
C HIS A 311 0.36 -12.97 -15.78
N VAL A 312 0.40 -13.94 -14.87
CA VAL A 312 -0.78 -14.60 -14.33
C VAL A 312 -1.62 -13.67 -13.45
N GLY A 313 -0.97 -12.82 -12.63
CA GLY A 313 -1.66 -11.92 -11.71
C GLY A 313 -2.56 -10.92 -12.43
N ASP A 314 -2.03 -10.26 -13.45
CA ASP A 314 -2.78 -9.23 -14.19
C ASP A 314 -3.96 -9.83 -14.97
N ILE A 315 -3.77 -11.02 -15.61
CA ILE A 315 -4.86 -11.73 -16.30
C ILE A 315 -5.96 -12.16 -15.33
N SER A 316 -5.56 -12.75 -14.20
CA SER A 316 -6.48 -13.20 -13.16
C SER A 316 -7.35 -12.07 -12.62
N GLU A 317 -6.75 -10.90 -12.36
CA GLU A 317 -7.48 -9.74 -11.87
C GLU A 317 -8.45 -9.18 -12.90
N VAL A 318 -8.05 -9.09 -14.18
CA VAL A 318 -8.94 -8.66 -15.27
C VAL A 318 -10.14 -9.58 -15.44
N LYS A 319 -9.95 -10.90 -15.36
CA LYS A 319 -11.05 -11.88 -15.37
C LYS A 319 -12.03 -11.61 -14.22
N ALA A 320 -11.51 -11.45 -13.00
CA ALA A 320 -12.32 -11.18 -11.82
C ALA A 320 -13.12 -9.87 -11.94
N ILE A 321 -12.49 -8.80 -12.42
CA ILE A 321 -13.18 -7.52 -12.65
C ILE A 321 -14.34 -7.69 -13.64
N LYS A 322 -14.12 -8.39 -14.76
CA LYS A 322 -15.19 -8.63 -15.74
C LYS A 322 -16.35 -9.46 -15.17
N GLU A 323 -16.07 -10.45 -14.33
CA GLU A 323 -17.12 -11.26 -13.67
C GLU A 323 -17.92 -10.44 -12.65
N VAL A 324 -17.27 -9.63 -11.82
CA VAL A 324 -17.92 -8.84 -10.76
C VAL A 324 -18.73 -7.67 -11.34
N PHE A 325 -18.15 -6.94 -12.30
CA PHE A 325 -18.72 -5.69 -12.80
C PHE A 325 -19.54 -5.84 -14.08
N GLY A 326 -19.43 -6.97 -14.80
CA GLY A 326 -20.16 -7.20 -16.05
C GLY A 326 -20.01 -6.04 -17.03
N GLU A 327 -21.12 -5.53 -17.55
CA GLU A 327 -21.15 -4.36 -18.45
C GLU A 327 -20.65 -3.06 -17.79
N SER A 328 -20.68 -2.98 -16.47
CA SER A 328 -20.14 -1.81 -15.75
C SER A 328 -18.61 -1.75 -15.79
N ALA A 329 -17.92 -2.88 -15.99
CA ALA A 329 -16.47 -2.93 -16.15
C ALA A 329 -15.98 -2.03 -17.29
N TYR A 330 -16.74 -1.92 -18.37
CA TYR A 330 -16.40 -1.10 -19.54
C TYR A 330 -16.70 0.40 -19.35
N LYS A 331 -17.31 0.77 -18.23
CA LYS A 331 -17.73 2.15 -17.94
C LYS A 331 -16.90 2.81 -16.83
N LEU A 332 -16.11 2.05 -16.10
CA LEU A 332 -15.24 2.55 -15.04
C LEU A 332 -13.79 2.68 -15.53
N ASN A 333 -12.98 3.40 -14.76
CA ASN A 333 -11.54 3.44 -14.98
C ASN A 333 -10.84 2.36 -14.15
N ILE A 334 -9.80 1.79 -14.71
CA ILE A 334 -8.86 0.86 -14.06
C ILE A 334 -7.49 1.49 -14.13
N SER A 335 -6.70 1.47 -13.07
CA SER A 335 -5.28 1.77 -13.18
C SER A 335 -4.44 1.04 -12.13
N SER A 336 -3.20 0.70 -12.51
CA SER A 336 -2.18 0.23 -11.60
C SER A 336 -1.17 1.34 -11.33
N THR A 337 -1.24 1.91 -10.13
CA THR A 337 -0.25 2.90 -9.67
C THR A 337 1.12 2.29 -9.39
N LYS A 338 1.20 0.95 -9.32
CA LYS A 338 2.48 0.21 -9.24
C LYS A 338 3.35 0.37 -10.49
N SER A 339 2.78 0.79 -11.61
CA SER A 339 3.57 1.18 -12.78
C SER A 339 4.53 2.34 -12.49
N MET A 340 4.20 3.17 -11.49
CA MET A 340 4.97 4.35 -11.06
C MET A 340 5.73 4.11 -9.75
N THR A 341 5.06 3.61 -8.73
CA THR A 341 5.64 3.42 -7.39
C THR A 341 6.48 2.13 -7.25
N GLY A 342 6.36 1.20 -8.20
CA GLY A 342 6.72 -0.18 -7.97
C GLY A 342 5.77 -0.85 -6.96
N HIS A 343 6.06 -2.08 -6.60
CA HIS A 343 5.30 -2.84 -5.62
C HIS A 343 5.89 -2.67 -4.22
N LEU A 344 5.22 -1.91 -3.35
CA LEU A 344 5.68 -1.60 -2.00
C LEU A 344 5.39 -2.72 -0.98
N LEU A 345 5.09 -3.92 -1.44
CA LEU A 345 4.81 -5.11 -0.61
C LEU A 345 3.76 -4.80 0.48
N GLY A 346 4.11 -4.96 1.76
CA GLY A 346 3.18 -4.71 2.86
C GLY A 346 2.65 -3.27 2.96
N ALA A 347 3.35 -2.29 2.40
CA ALA A 347 2.93 -0.89 2.36
C ALA A 347 1.99 -0.56 1.18
N ALA A 348 1.90 -1.44 0.16
CA ALA A 348 1.25 -1.14 -1.10
C ALA A 348 -0.20 -0.67 -0.93
N GLY A 349 -1.01 -1.40 -0.18
CA GLY A 349 -2.43 -1.10 -0.03
C GLY A 349 -2.71 0.25 0.62
N ALA A 350 -1.88 0.70 1.58
CA ALA A 350 -2.07 2.00 2.23
C ALA A 350 -1.74 3.17 1.29
N VAL A 351 -0.68 3.05 0.49
CA VAL A 351 -0.32 4.06 -0.53
C VAL A 351 -1.37 4.10 -1.62
N GLU A 352 -1.84 2.96 -2.08
CA GLU A 352 -2.87 2.83 -3.10
C GLU A 352 -4.24 3.32 -2.62
N ALA A 353 -4.60 3.05 -1.36
CA ALA A 353 -5.79 3.62 -0.72
C ALA A 353 -5.73 5.15 -0.68
N MET A 354 -4.58 5.74 -0.30
CA MET A 354 -4.38 7.20 -0.34
C MET A 354 -4.57 7.75 -1.76
N LEU A 355 -3.95 7.14 -2.78
CA LEU A 355 -4.11 7.58 -4.17
C LEU A 355 -5.56 7.42 -4.66
N THR A 356 -6.26 6.38 -4.21
CA THR A 356 -7.68 6.16 -4.51
C THR A 356 -8.56 7.24 -3.87
N ILE A 357 -8.31 7.60 -2.61
CA ILE A 357 -8.99 8.70 -1.90
C ILE A 357 -8.77 10.02 -2.63
N LEU A 358 -7.54 10.31 -3.04
CA LEU A 358 -7.21 11.52 -3.79
C LEU A 358 -7.87 11.54 -5.18
N ALA A 359 -8.05 10.39 -5.83
CA ALA A 359 -8.82 10.29 -7.06
C ALA A 359 -10.30 10.61 -6.84
N VAL A 360 -10.91 10.10 -5.77
CA VAL A 360 -12.29 10.43 -5.35
C VAL A 360 -12.43 11.91 -5.06
N GLN A 361 -11.47 12.51 -4.36
CA GLN A 361 -11.51 13.92 -3.98
C GLN A 361 -11.37 14.86 -5.18
N ASN A 362 -10.45 14.56 -6.10
CA ASN A 362 -10.03 15.47 -7.17
C ASN A 362 -10.70 15.20 -8.52
N ASP A 363 -11.51 14.15 -8.63
CA ASP A 363 -12.14 13.72 -9.89
C ASP A 363 -11.12 13.50 -11.03
N ILE A 364 -9.98 12.88 -10.68
CA ILE A 364 -8.88 12.53 -11.60
C ILE A 364 -8.41 11.10 -11.27
N VAL A 365 -8.30 10.25 -12.28
CA VAL A 365 -7.75 8.90 -12.15
C VAL A 365 -6.28 8.90 -12.60
N PRO A 366 -5.33 8.48 -11.75
CA PRO A 366 -3.92 8.37 -12.14
C PRO A 366 -3.71 7.26 -13.19
N PRO A 367 -2.67 7.38 -14.05
CA PRO A 367 -2.48 6.42 -15.14
C PRO A 367 -1.83 5.11 -14.70
N THR A 368 -2.02 4.09 -15.54
CA THR A 368 -1.07 2.98 -15.73
C THR A 368 -0.07 3.41 -16.78
N ILE A 369 1.19 3.62 -16.42
CA ILE A 369 2.23 4.02 -17.40
C ILE A 369 2.89 2.82 -18.09
N ASN A 370 3.71 3.10 -19.11
CA ASN A 370 4.52 2.12 -19.84
C ASN A 370 3.73 1.16 -20.76
N HIS A 371 2.52 1.54 -21.13
CA HIS A 371 1.76 0.80 -22.15
C HIS A 371 2.17 1.22 -23.57
N ASP A 372 2.34 0.21 -24.43
CA ASP A 372 2.55 0.37 -25.86
C ASP A 372 1.41 -0.34 -26.62
N GLU A 373 0.82 0.32 -27.61
CA GLU A 373 -0.27 -0.25 -28.43
C GLU A 373 0.16 -1.50 -29.22
N ASP A 374 1.46 -1.64 -29.50
CA ASP A 374 2.04 -2.79 -30.18
C ASP A 374 2.41 -3.94 -29.22
N ASP A 375 2.29 -3.73 -27.88
CA ASP A 375 2.64 -4.70 -26.83
C ASP A 375 1.40 -5.26 -26.11
N LYS A 376 0.36 -5.61 -26.89
CA LYS A 376 -0.90 -6.14 -26.35
C LYS A 376 -0.82 -7.64 -26.08
N ASP A 377 -1.29 -8.04 -24.90
CA ASP A 377 -1.47 -9.42 -24.49
C ASP A 377 -2.84 -9.93 -24.95
N GLU A 378 -2.89 -11.06 -25.68
CA GLU A 378 -4.12 -11.63 -26.23
C GLU A 378 -5.13 -12.08 -25.17
N GLU A 379 -4.68 -12.30 -23.91
CA GLU A 379 -5.52 -12.68 -22.78
C GLU A 379 -6.10 -11.48 -22.02
N ILE A 380 -5.74 -10.25 -22.39
CA ILE A 380 -6.22 -9.01 -21.77
C ILE A 380 -7.26 -8.35 -22.69
N ASP A 381 -8.40 -7.97 -22.13
CA ASP A 381 -9.47 -7.26 -22.84
C ASP A 381 -9.24 -5.75 -22.83
N TYR A 382 -8.62 -5.23 -23.89
CA TYR A 382 -8.31 -3.79 -24.03
C TYR A 382 -9.53 -2.90 -24.38
N ASN A 383 -10.75 -3.44 -24.40
CA ASN A 383 -11.95 -2.60 -24.41
C ASN A 383 -12.23 -2.03 -23.00
N LEU A 384 -11.59 -2.55 -21.96
CA LEU A 384 -11.57 -1.95 -20.63
C LEU A 384 -10.72 -0.68 -20.61
N ASN A 385 -11.12 0.30 -19.79
CA ASN A 385 -10.37 1.56 -19.68
C ASN A 385 -9.27 1.45 -18.60
N PHE A 386 -8.08 0.98 -18.97
CA PHE A 386 -6.92 0.87 -18.08
C PHE A 386 -6.24 2.21 -17.78
N THR A 387 -6.79 3.33 -18.23
CA THR A 387 -6.23 4.67 -18.00
C THR A 387 -4.76 4.77 -18.43
N PHE A 388 -4.43 4.26 -19.61
CA PHE A 388 -3.04 4.14 -20.05
C PHE A 388 -2.35 5.48 -20.26
N ASN A 389 -1.12 5.57 -19.76
CA ASN A 389 -0.08 6.60 -19.95
C ASN A 389 -0.45 8.03 -19.54
N LYS A 390 -1.71 8.37 -19.40
CA LYS A 390 -2.16 9.72 -19.04
C LYS A 390 -3.31 9.66 -18.05
N ALA A 391 -3.23 10.49 -17.00
CA ALA A 391 -4.32 10.66 -16.06
C ALA A 391 -5.59 11.12 -16.78
N GLN A 392 -6.74 10.62 -16.34
CA GLN A 392 -8.04 10.96 -16.92
C GLN A 392 -8.90 11.71 -15.92
N LYS A 393 -9.46 12.85 -16.34
CA LYS A 393 -10.51 13.55 -15.58
C LYS A 393 -11.80 12.75 -15.66
N ARG A 394 -12.37 12.47 -14.52
CA ARG A 394 -13.62 11.74 -14.39
C ARG A 394 -14.24 12.02 -13.04
N THR A 395 -15.54 12.24 -12.97
CA THR A 395 -16.25 12.24 -11.69
C THR A 395 -16.11 10.87 -11.04
N VAL A 396 -15.49 10.81 -9.88
CA VAL A 396 -15.29 9.59 -9.10
C VAL A 396 -16.16 9.65 -7.84
N ARG A 397 -17.34 9.05 -7.92
CA ARG A 397 -18.28 9.01 -6.78
C ARG A 397 -17.87 8.00 -5.75
N ALA A 398 -17.42 6.82 -6.22
CA ALA A 398 -16.87 5.75 -5.41
C ALA A 398 -15.77 5.02 -6.16
N ALA A 399 -14.81 4.49 -5.40
CA ALA A 399 -13.67 3.74 -5.92
C ALA A 399 -13.29 2.61 -4.97
N ILE A 400 -12.66 1.57 -5.52
CA ILE A 400 -12.10 0.45 -4.75
C ILE A 400 -10.58 0.37 -4.97
N SER A 401 -9.88 -0.17 -3.99
CA SER A 401 -8.45 -0.50 -4.06
C SER A 401 -8.25 -1.96 -3.69
N ASN A 402 -7.62 -2.71 -4.60
CA ASN A 402 -7.38 -4.15 -4.47
C ASN A 402 -5.93 -4.46 -4.13
N THR A 403 -5.72 -5.38 -3.21
CA THR A 403 -4.40 -5.98 -2.94
C THR A 403 -4.50 -7.49 -2.80
N PHE A 404 -3.60 -8.20 -3.51
CA PHE A 404 -3.54 -9.66 -3.50
C PHE A 404 -2.14 -10.10 -3.08
N GLY A 405 -2.05 -10.85 -1.98
CA GLY A 405 -0.79 -11.22 -1.35
C GLY A 405 -0.41 -12.68 -1.54
N PHE A 406 0.89 -12.98 -1.48
CA PHE A 406 1.38 -14.34 -1.34
C PHE A 406 0.70 -15.02 -0.14
N GLY A 407 0.42 -16.33 -0.25
CA GLY A 407 -0.45 -17.05 0.66
C GLY A 407 -1.92 -17.06 0.20
N GLY A 408 -2.23 -16.34 -0.89
CA GLY A 408 -3.60 -16.17 -1.41
C GLY A 408 -4.44 -15.21 -0.58
N HIS A 409 -3.80 -14.27 0.12
CA HIS A 409 -4.49 -13.24 0.91
C HIS A 409 -5.01 -12.14 0.01
N ASN A 410 -6.31 -11.88 0.00
CA ASN A 410 -6.91 -10.82 -0.80
C ASN A 410 -7.64 -9.84 0.11
N ALA A 411 -7.44 -8.54 -0.12
CA ALA A 411 -8.12 -7.46 0.57
C ALA A 411 -8.57 -6.38 -0.43
N CYS A 412 -9.76 -5.83 -0.22
CA CYS A 412 -10.33 -4.74 -1.00
C CYS A 412 -10.94 -3.71 -0.06
N VAL A 413 -10.66 -2.43 -0.28
CA VAL A 413 -11.23 -1.33 0.51
C VAL A 413 -12.00 -0.38 -0.40
N VAL A 414 -13.12 0.16 0.11
CA VAL A 414 -14.08 0.97 -0.67
C VAL A 414 -14.17 2.37 -0.09
N PHE A 415 -13.93 3.34 -0.94
CA PHE A 415 -14.04 4.76 -0.61
C PHE A 415 -15.09 5.43 -1.50
N LYS A 416 -15.86 6.34 -0.91
CA LYS A 416 -16.76 7.20 -1.67
C LYS A 416 -16.58 8.67 -1.31
N LYS A 417 -17.00 9.53 -2.22
CA LYS A 417 -17.05 10.96 -2.00
C LYS A 417 -17.93 11.26 -0.79
N TYR A 418 -17.38 11.98 0.18
CA TYR A 418 -18.16 12.40 1.34
C TYR A 418 -19.26 13.38 0.93
N ALA A 419 -20.45 13.15 1.40
CA ALA A 419 -21.58 14.05 1.31
C ALA A 419 -22.20 14.22 2.71
N GLU A 420 -22.49 15.46 3.08
CA GLU A 420 -23.12 15.81 4.37
C GLU A 420 -24.49 15.15 4.55
#